data_0d3a6839c48ef2382950363b619c577a
#
_entry.id   0d3a6839c48ef2382950363b619c577a
#
_cell.length_a   1.000
_cell.length_b   1.000
_cell.length_c   1.000
_cell.angle_alpha   90.00
_cell.angle_beta   90.00
_cell.angle_gamma   90.00
#
_symmetry.space_group_name_H-M   'P 1'
#
loop_
_entity.id
_entity.type
_entity.pdbx_description
1 polymer ?
#
loop_
_entity_poly.entity_id
_entity_poly.type
_entity_poly.pdbx_seq_one_letter_code
_entity_poly.pdbx_strand_id
1 'polypeptide(L)'
;MNSEANQKDKGKEGGKKDLIRDWIILLLSAIGAVVLLSFFPGKVEPTTSTALNYLTEMAWILPAVMILMGLFKVWVSKEMVIKYLGKASGLKGILIAALLGSTPTGPLYVAFPLAAAMIDKGARILNIVVFLSAWACIKIPQEMIEIQFLGLKFMAARLVLTVLLVSVMGLVIEKIIESTGSISPELE
;
A
#
# COMPACT_ATOMS: atom_id res chain seq x y z
N MET A 1 7.10 -7.20 38.50
CA MET A 1 5.87 -6.41 38.38
C MET A 1 6.08 -4.92 38.02
N ASN A 2 7.28 -4.32 38.21
CA ASN A 2 7.50 -2.89 37.86
C ASN A 2 7.99 -2.63 36.41
N SER A 3 8.39 -3.66 35.65
CA SER A 3 8.93 -3.49 34.29
C SER A 3 7.83 -3.33 33.23
N GLU A 4 6.73 -4.05 33.38
CA GLU A 4 5.60 -4.00 32.43
C GLU A 4 4.75 -2.71 32.55
N ALA A 5 4.65 -2.17 33.76
CA ALA A 5 3.96 -0.89 33.97
C ALA A 5 4.71 0.28 33.31
N ASN A 6 6.05 0.26 33.33
CA ASN A 6 6.91 1.29 32.74
C ASN A 6 6.93 1.22 31.19
N GLN A 7 6.75 0.04 30.59
CA GLN A 7 6.63 -0.10 29.13
C GLN A 7 5.26 0.36 28.61
N LYS A 8 4.17 0.11 29.36
CA LYS A 8 2.84 0.63 29.00
C LYS A 8 2.72 2.14 29.09
N ASP A 9 3.42 2.76 30.01
CA ASP A 9 3.40 4.23 30.18
C ASP A 9 4.22 4.94 29.09
N LYS A 10 5.37 4.40 28.71
CA LYS A 10 6.16 4.91 27.58
C LYS A 10 5.43 4.78 26.23
N GLY A 11 4.64 3.73 26.04
CA GLY A 11 3.80 3.56 24.84
C GLY A 11 2.65 4.56 24.76
N LYS A 12 2.07 4.96 25.91
CA LYS A 12 1.01 5.97 25.96
C LYS A 12 1.52 7.40 25.80
N GLU A 13 2.70 7.70 26.31
CA GLU A 13 3.34 9.02 26.13
C GLU A 13 3.84 9.23 24.69
N GLY A 14 4.38 8.20 24.05
CA GLY A 14 4.73 8.22 22.63
C GLY A 14 3.52 8.53 21.76
N GLY A 15 2.42 7.80 21.96
CA GLY A 15 1.18 8.01 21.20
C GLY A 15 0.57 9.40 21.37
N LYS A 16 0.65 10.01 22.58
CA LYS A 16 0.18 11.40 22.79
C LYS A 16 1.05 12.44 22.08
N LYS A 17 2.36 12.27 22.08
CA LYS A 17 3.29 13.18 21.39
C LYS A 17 3.13 13.10 19.89
N ASP A 18 2.95 11.89 19.34
CA ASP A 18 2.68 11.69 17.93
C ASP A 18 1.34 12.30 17.51
N LEU A 19 0.29 12.13 18.32
CA LEU A 19 -1.01 12.75 18.06
C LEU A 19 -0.93 14.29 18.05
N ILE A 20 -0.23 14.88 19.02
CA ILE A 20 -0.03 16.34 19.09
C ILE A 20 0.75 16.85 17.88
N ARG A 21 1.81 16.15 17.48
CA ARG A 21 2.60 16.47 16.28
C ARG A 21 1.71 16.44 15.03
N ASP A 22 0.90 15.41 14.88
CA ASP A 22 0.03 15.25 13.72
C ASP A 22 -1.04 16.35 13.65
N TRP A 23 -1.61 16.75 14.80
CA TRP A 23 -2.51 17.89 14.88
C TRP A 23 -1.82 19.23 14.56
N ILE A 24 -0.58 19.42 15.01
CA ILE A 24 0.22 20.63 14.67
C ILE A 24 0.47 20.69 13.17
N ILE A 25 0.87 19.57 12.54
CA ILE A 25 1.10 19.50 11.09
C ILE A 25 -0.20 19.82 10.33
N LEU A 26 -1.32 19.25 10.76
CA LEU A 26 -2.63 19.52 10.16
C LEU A 26 -3.03 20.99 10.26
N LEU A 27 -2.85 21.60 11.43
CA LEU A 27 -3.14 23.02 11.63
C LEU A 27 -2.23 23.93 10.81
N LEU A 28 -0.92 23.63 10.76
CA LEU A 28 0.04 24.40 9.96
C LEU A 28 -0.28 24.30 8.47
N SER A 29 -0.65 23.11 7.97
CA SER A 29 -1.02 22.91 6.57
C SER A 29 -2.34 23.62 6.23
N ALA A 30 -3.33 23.61 7.13
CA ALA A 30 -4.58 24.33 6.98
C ALA A 30 -4.37 25.85 6.95
N ILE A 31 -3.56 26.38 7.88
CA ILE A 31 -3.20 27.81 7.89
C ILE A 31 -2.47 28.20 6.62
N GLY A 32 -1.49 27.39 6.20
CA GLY A 32 -0.75 27.60 4.94
C GLY A 32 -1.67 27.63 3.72
N ALA A 33 -2.63 26.72 3.66
CA ALA A 33 -3.63 26.69 2.59
C ALA A 33 -4.51 27.94 2.59
N VAL A 34 -5.01 28.39 3.74
CA VAL A 34 -5.81 29.61 3.87
C VAL A 34 -5.02 30.86 3.45
N VAL A 35 -3.76 30.96 3.88
CA VAL A 35 -2.87 32.07 3.51
C VAL A 35 -2.64 32.06 1.98
N LEU A 36 -2.31 30.93 1.38
CA LEU A 36 -2.10 30.83 -0.06
C LEU A 36 -3.37 31.17 -0.85
N LEU A 37 -4.53 30.69 -0.42
CA LEU A 37 -5.81 30.99 -1.08
C LEU A 37 -6.20 32.46 -0.95
N SER A 38 -5.79 33.14 0.13
CA SER A 38 -6.01 34.58 0.30
C SER A 38 -5.19 35.40 -0.71
N PHE A 39 -4.01 34.93 -1.12
CA PHE A 39 -3.23 35.58 -2.18
C PHE A 39 -3.73 35.26 -3.60
N PHE A 40 -4.47 34.17 -3.76
CA PHE A 40 -4.97 33.70 -5.07
C PHE A 40 -6.47 33.43 -5.03
N PRO A 41 -7.33 34.46 -4.90
CA PRO A 41 -8.78 34.26 -4.73
C PRO A 41 -9.46 33.50 -5.88
N GLY A 42 -8.95 33.61 -7.11
CA GLY A 42 -9.44 32.86 -8.26
C GLY A 42 -9.17 31.34 -8.20
N LYS A 43 -8.37 30.87 -7.24
CA LYS A 43 -8.09 29.45 -7.03
C LYS A 43 -8.90 28.82 -5.88
N VAL A 44 -9.67 29.61 -5.16
CA VAL A 44 -10.45 29.14 -4.00
C VAL A 44 -11.46 28.09 -4.42
N GLU A 45 -12.31 28.42 -5.40
CA GLU A 45 -13.38 27.54 -5.87
C GLU A 45 -12.86 26.20 -6.46
N PRO A 46 -11.87 26.20 -7.38
CA PRO A 46 -11.30 24.92 -7.87
C PRO A 46 -10.65 24.09 -6.78
N THR A 47 -9.97 24.73 -5.81
CA THR A 47 -9.28 24.01 -4.72
C THR A 47 -10.28 23.39 -3.75
N THR A 48 -11.30 24.14 -3.33
CA THR A 48 -12.32 23.64 -2.39
C THR A 48 -13.18 22.56 -3.02
N SER A 49 -13.58 22.70 -4.28
CA SER A 49 -14.35 21.67 -4.98
C SER A 49 -13.55 20.38 -5.14
N THR A 50 -12.26 20.49 -5.49
CA THR A 50 -11.37 19.33 -5.60
C THR A 50 -11.18 18.66 -4.24
N ALA A 51 -10.94 19.43 -3.17
CA ALA A 51 -10.79 18.90 -1.82
C ALA A 51 -12.06 18.19 -1.33
N LEU A 52 -13.23 18.76 -1.57
CA LEU A 52 -14.52 18.14 -1.23
C LEU A 52 -14.76 16.85 -2.01
N ASN A 53 -14.41 16.83 -3.30
CA ASN A 53 -14.52 15.62 -4.12
C ASN A 53 -13.63 14.49 -3.55
N TYR A 54 -12.38 14.77 -3.21
CA TYR A 54 -11.50 13.78 -2.58
C TYR A 54 -12.00 13.32 -1.20
N LEU A 55 -12.52 14.23 -0.36
CA LEU A 55 -13.12 13.86 0.92
C LEU A 55 -14.32 12.93 0.73
N THR A 56 -15.19 13.24 -0.23
CA THR A 56 -16.37 12.40 -0.53
C THR A 56 -15.93 11.04 -1.06
N GLU A 57 -14.97 11.01 -1.97
CA GLU A 57 -14.39 9.76 -2.49
C GLU A 57 -13.82 8.90 -1.36
N MET A 58 -13.02 9.48 -0.46
CA MET A 58 -12.46 8.79 0.70
C MET A 58 -13.52 8.29 1.66
N ALA A 59 -14.58 9.07 1.90
CA ALA A 59 -15.68 8.67 2.78
C ALA A 59 -16.41 7.41 2.31
N TRP A 60 -16.47 7.17 0.99
CA TRP A 60 -17.02 5.94 0.42
C TRP A 60 -16.01 4.81 0.34
N ILE A 61 -14.77 5.11 0.02
CA ILE A 61 -13.72 4.09 -0.16
C ILE A 61 -13.33 3.44 1.17
N LEU A 62 -13.20 4.21 2.26
CA LEU A 62 -12.77 3.66 3.54
C LEU A 62 -13.70 2.54 4.08
N PRO A 63 -15.03 2.71 4.14
CA PRO A 63 -15.92 1.61 4.53
C PRO A 63 -15.84 0.41 3.58
N ALA A 64 -15.75 0.64 2.27
CA ALA A 64 -15.61 -0.44 1.29
C ALA A 64 -14.32 -1.25 1.51
N VAL A 65 -13.20 -0.58 1.81
CA VAL A 65 -11.92 -1.24 2.14
C VAL A 65 -12.05 -2.05 3.43
N MET A 66 -12.72 -1.54 4.45
CA MET A 66 -12.94 -2.26 5.71
C MET A 66 -13.75 -3.54 5.48
N ILE A 67 -14.80 -3.48 4.65
CA ILE A 67 -15.59 -4.66 4.27
C ILE A 67 -14.71 -5.64 3.49
N LEU A 68 -13.97 -5.18 2.50
CA LEU A 68 -13.05 -6.01 1.71
C LEU A 68 -12.02 -6.72 2.61
N MET A 69 -11.46 -6.00 3.59
CA MET A 69 -10.54 -6.58 4.56
C MET A 69 -11.19 -7.65 5.44
N GLY A 70 -12.43 -7.41 5.87
CA GLY A 70 -13.21 -8.41 6.59
C GLY A 70 -13.43 -9.68 5.77
N LEU A 71 -13.85 -9.53 4.52
CA LEU A 71 -14.02 -10.64 3.57
C LEU A 71 -12.69 -11.37 3.33
N PHE A 72 -11.60 -10.63 3.11
CA PHE A 72 -10.28 -11.23 2.90
C PHE A 72 -9.82 -12.06 4.11
N LYS A 73 -10.06 -11.58 5.33
CA LYS A 73 -9.71 -12.32 6.56
C LYS A 73 -10.47 -13.64 6.68
N VAL A 74 -11.73 -13.68 6.27
CA VAL A 74 -12.59 -14.86 6.38
C VAL A 74 -12.41 -15.84 5.22
N TRP A 75 -12.35 -15.32 3.98
CA TRP A 75 -12.37 -16.18 2.79
C TRP A 75 -10.98 -16.66 2.37
N VAL A 76 -9.95 -15.87 2.58
CA VAL A 76 -8.57 -16.25 2.23
C VAL A 76 -7.91 -16.89 3.43
N SER A 77 -7.68 -18.21 3.37
CA SER A 77 -7.03 -18.93 4.46
C SER A 77 -5.52 -18.68 4.51
N LYS A 78 -4.92 -18.90 5.69
CA LYS A 78 -3.44 -18.81 5.88
C LYS A 78 -2.72 -19.79 4.94
N GLU A 79 -3.25 -21.01 4.81
CA GLU A 79 -2.69 -22.08 3.96
C GLU A 79 -2.68 -21.68 2.48
N MET A 80 -3.74 -21.00 2.00
CA MET A 80 -3.77 -20.47 0.65
C MET A 80 -2.67 -19.43 0.42
N VAL A 81 -2.52 -18.48 1.32
CA VAL A 81 -1.50 -17.44 1.21
C VAL A 81 -0.10 -18.06 1.23
N ILE A 82 0.20 -18.96 2.15
CA ILE A 82 1.49 -19.65 2.23
C ILE A 82 1.76 -20.46 0.96
N LYS A 83 0.77 -21.18 0.45
CA LYS A 83 0.91 -22.01 -0.75
C LYS A 83 1.22 -21.20 -2.01
N TYR A 84 0.53 -20.07 -2.19
CA TYR A 84 0.62 -19.30 -3.44
C TYR A 84 1.55 -18.09 -3.36
N LEU A 85 1.72 -17.50 -2.18
CA LEU A 85 2.49 -16.26 -1.97
C LEU A 85 3.59 -16.40 -0.90
N GLY A 86 3.74 -17.58 -0.28
CA GLY A 86 4.76 -17.85 0.73
C GLY A 86 6.17 -18.05 0.14
N LYS A 87 7.16 -18.29 1.00
CA LYS A 87 8.58 -18.48 0.62
C LYS A 87 8.78 -19.63 -0.41
N ALA A 88 8.01 -20.70 -0.33
CA ALA A 88 8.10 -21.85 -1.22
C ALA A 88 7.48 -21.64 -2.62
N SER A 89 6.77 -20.53 -2.84
CA SER A 89 6.04 -20.29 -4.10
C SER A 89 6.94 -19.96 -5.32
N GLY A 90 8.18 -19.54 -5.09
CA GLY A 90 9.17 -19.23 -6.13
C GLY A 90 8.64 -18.25 -7.19
N LEU A 91 8.92 -18.54 -8.48
CA LEU A 91 8.46 -17.71 -9.60
C LEU A 91 6.93 -17.67 -9.76
N LYS A 92 6.23 -18.75 -9.36
CA LYS A 92 4.77 -18.78 -9.39
C LYS A 92 4.17 -17.73 -8.46
N GLY A 93 4.77 -17.54 -7.28
CA GLY A 93 4.33 -16.52 -6.34
C GLY A 93 4.48 -15.10 -6.90
N ILE A 94 5.57 -14.82 -7.60
CA ILE A 94 5.81 -13.54 -8.28
C ILE A 94 4.72 -13.27 -9.33
N LEU A 95 4.43 -14.25 -10.18
CA LEU A 95 3.40 -14.10 -11.22
C LEU A 95 2.00 -13.91 -10.62
N ILE A 96 1.66 -14.69 -9.57
CA ILE A 96 0.37 -14.56 -8.89
C ILE A 96 0.27 -13.19 -8.19
N ALA A 97 1.32 -12.73 -7.52
CA ALA A 97 1.36 -11.43 -6.90
C ALA A 97 1.19 -10.29 -7.93
N ALA A 98 1.86 -10.39 -9.07
CA ALA A 98 1.73 -9.43 -10.16
C ALA A 98 0.31 -9.41 -10.74
N LEU A 99 -0.30 -10.57 -10.98
CA LEU A 99 -1.69 -10.68 -11.46
C LEU A 99 -2.68 -10.12 -10.45
N LEU A 100 -2.55 -10.47 -9.16
CA LEU A 100 -3.42 -9.95 -8.11
C LEU A 100 -3.29 -8.43 -7.96
N GLY A 101 -2.08 -7.88 -8.10
CA GLY A 101 -1.84 -6.44 -8.05
C GLY A 101 -2.37 -5.69 -9.27
N SER A 102 -2.31 -6.27 -10.47
CA SER A 102 -2.72 -5.62 -11.72
C SER A 102 -4.24 -5.59 -11.94
N THR A 103 -4.99 -6.45 -11.26
CA THR A 103 -6.45 -6.59 -11.46
C THR A 103 -7.26 -5.42 -10.90
N PRO A 104 -7.01 -4.95 -9.66
CA PRO A 104 -7.78 -3.84 -9.10
C PRO A 104 -7.33 -2.50 -9.68
N THR A 105 -8.30 -1.64 -9.99
CA THR A 105 -8.07 -0.29 -10.52
C THR A 105 -8.18 0.81 -9.46
N GLY A 106 -8.21 0.44 -8.18
CA GLY A 106 -8.38 1.36 -7.06
C GLY A 106 -7.10 2.13 -6.69
N PRO A 107 -7.22 3.14 -5.80
CA PRO A 107 -6.08 3.88 -5.29
C PRO A 107 -5.15 2.98 -4.45
N LEU A 108 -3.85 3.31 -4.46
CA LEU A 108 -2.82 2.47 -3.85
C LEU A 108 -2.99 2.31 -2.32
N TYR A 109 -3.56 3.29 -1.64
CA TYR A 109 -3.77 3.20 -0.18
C TYR A 109 -4.71 2.06 0.24
N VAL A 110 -5.57 1.58 -0.69
CA VAL A 110 -6.40 0.38 -0.48
C VAL A 110 -5.55 -0.90 -0.46
N ALA A 111 -4.46 -0.93 -1.21
CA ALA A 111 -3.58 -2.08 -1.29
C ALA A 111 -2.77 -2.33 -0.01
N PHE A 112 -2.43 -1.28 0.76
CA PHE A 112 -1.60 -1.42 1.97
C PHE A 112 -2.25 -2.29 3.06
N PRO A 113 -3.51 -2.07 3.47
CA PRO A 113 -4.15 -2.97 4.43
C PRO A 113 -4.22 -4.42 3.94
N LEU A 114 -4.46 -4.62 2.64
CA LEU A 114 -4.50 -5.95 2.04
C LEU A 114 -3.12 -6.62 2.06
N ALA A 115 -2.07 -5.87 1.73
CA ALA A 115 -0.68 -6.32 1.82
C ALA A 115 -0.31 -6.71 3.26
N ALA A 116 -0.67 -5.89 4.26
CA ALA A 116 -0.45 -6.20 5.68
C ALA A 116 -1.15 -7.51 6.08
N ALA A 117 -2.42 -7.69 5.70
CA ALA A 117 -3.14 -8.93 5.99
C ALA A 117 -2.56 -10.17 5.29
N MET A 118 -1.94 -10.00 4.11
CA MET A 118 -1.21 -11.08 3.44
C MET A 118 0.08 -11.43 4.20
N ILE A 119 0.82 -10.42 4.70
CA ILE A 119 2.03 -10.61 5.52
C ILE A 119 1.66 -11.37 6.80
N ASP A 120 0.61 -10.96 7.52
CA ASP A 120 0.13 -11.63 8.71
C ASP A 120 -0.25 -13.09 8.47
N LYS A 121 -0.62 -13.44 7.23
CA LYS A 121 -0.94 -14.81 6.80
C LYS A 121 0.27 -15.56 6.23
N GLY A 122 1.48 -15.00 6.29
CA GLY A 122 2.72 -15.66 5.89
C GLY A 122 3.11 -15.48 4.41
N ALA A 123 2.64 -14.42 3.76
CA ALA A 123 3.13 -14.07 2.44
C ALA A 123 4.60 -13.63 2.50
N ARG A 124 5.37 -14.01 1.48
CA ARG A 124 6.76 -13.61 1.31
C ARG A 124 6.86 -12.13 1.00
N ILE A 125 7.80 -11.41 1.63
CA ILE A 125 8.00 -9.97 1.41
C ILE A 125 8.22 -9.62 -0.06
N LEU A 126 9.03 -10.39 -0.78
CA LEU A 126 9.21 -10.26 -2.22
C LEU A 126 7.86 -10.20 -2.96
N ASN A 127 6.96 -11.14 -2.68
CA ASN A 127 5.66 -11.21 -3.35
C ASN A 127 4.75 -10.04 -3.00
N ILE A 128 4.86 -9.51 -1.78
CA ILE A 128 4.13 -8.31 -1.36
C ILE A 128 4.65 -7.06 -2.07
N VAL A 129 5.97 -6.91 -2.22
CA VAL A 129 6.56 -5.81 -3.00
C VAL A 129 6.11 -5.87 -4.44
N VAL A 130 6.10 -7.07 -5.05
CA VAL A 130 5.59 -7.27 -6.42
C VAL A 130 4.10 -6.91 -6.52
N PHE A 131 3.28 -7.35 -5.57
CA PHE A 131 1.84 -7.04 -5.51
C PHE A 131 1.58 -5.53 -5.45
N LEU A 132 2.23 -4.80 -4.52
CA LEU A 132 2.07 -3.36 -4.36
C LEU A 132 2.55 -2.58 -5.59
N SER A 133 3.68 -3.00 -6.17
CA SER A 133 4.24 -2.38 -7.37
C SER A 133 3.38 -2.64 -8.61
N ALA A 134 2.84 -3.85 -8.75
CA ALA A 134 1.91 -4.17 -9.82
C ALA A 134 0.62 -3.34 -9.69
N TRP A 135 0.09 -3.20 -8.47
CA TRP A 135 -1.07 -2.34 -8.21
C TRP A 135 -0.82 -0.89 -8.62
N ALA A 136 0.39 -0.37 -8.40
CA ALA A 136 0.75 1.00 -8.76
C ALA A 136 1.01 1.19 -10.26
N CYS A 137 1.70 0.24 -10.91
CA CYS A 137 2.33 0.42 -12.21
C CYS A 137 1.71 -0.40 -13.35
N ILE A 138 0.94 -1.45 -13.05
CA ILE A 138 0.37 -2.35 -14.05
C ILE A 138 -1.15 -2.31 -13.92
N LYS A 139 -1.81 -1.63 -14.85
CA LYS A 139 -3.28 -1.52 -14.86
C LYS A 139 -3.80 -1.88 -16.25
N ILE A 140 -4.77 -2.77 -16.32
CA ILE A 140 -5.35 -3.24 -17.59
C ILE A 140 -5.73 -2.08 -18.52
N PRO A 141 -6.43 -1.02 -18.07
CA PRO A 141 -6.75 0.11 -18.95
C PRO A 141 -5.51 0.84 -19.48
N GLN A 142 -4.45 0.97 -18.68
CA GLN A 142 -3.20 1.59 -19.09
C GLN A 142 -2.49 0.75 -20.15
N GLU A 143 -2.43 -0.57 -19.96
CA GLU A 143 -1.83 -1.51 -20.93
C GLU A 143 -2.57 -1.44 -22.29
N MET A 144 -3.89 -1.32 -22.28
CA MET A 144 -4.69 -1.18 -23.51
C MET A 144 -4.35 0.13 -24.25
N ILE A 145 -4.20 1.24 -23.54
CA ILE A 145 -3.80 2.54 -24.12
C ILE A 145 -2.39 2.43 -24.71
N GLU A 146 -1.45 1.81 -23.97
CA GLU A 146 -0.07 1.60 -24.47
C GLU A 146 -0.03 0.75 -25.76
N ILE A 147 -0.83 -0.31 -25.82
CA ILE A 147 -0.94 -1.11 -27.07
C ILE A 147 -1.41 -0.24 -28.21
N GLN A 148 -2.41 0.61 -27.98
CA GLN A 148 -3.01 1.44 -29.02
C GLN A 148 -2.06 2.52 -29.55
N PHE A 149 -1.30 3.18 -28.68
CA PHE A 149 -0.48 4.33 -29.06
C PHE A 149 0.99 3.98 -29.28
N LEU A 150 1.54 3.02 -28.55
CA LEU A 150 2.98 2.66 -28.57
C LEU A 150 3.23 1.27 -29.16
N GLY A 151 2.17 0.49 -29.34
CA GLY A 151 2.22 -0.85 -29.91
C GLY A 151 2.54 -1.95 -28.91
N LEU A 152 2.16 -3.18 -29.27
CA LEU A 152 2.29 -4.38 -28.43
C LEU A 152 3.73 -4.66 -27.98
N LYS A 153 4.73 -4.41 -28.86
CA LYS A 153 6.15 -4.66 -28.53
C LYS A 153 6.64 -3.79 -27.38
N PHE A 154 6.25 -2.52 -27.36
CA PHE A 154 6.61 -1.59 -26.28
C PHE A 154 5.95 -2.02 -24.97
N MET A 155 4.63 -2.24 -24.97
CA MET A 155 3.89 -2.65 -23.79
C MET A 155 4.44 -3.95 -23.19
N ALA A 156 4.68 -4.97 -24.01
CA ALA A 156 5.23 -6.24 -23.54
C ALA A 156 6.64 -6.09 -22.95
N ALA A 157 7.52 -5.31 -23.60
CA ALA A 157 8.86 -5.05 -23.11
C ALA A 157 8.83 -4.30 -21.77
N ARG A 158 7.98 -3.27 -21.63
CA ARG A 158 7.79 -2.52 -20.39
C ARG A 158 7.27 -3.42 -19.27
N LEU A 159 6.28 -4.24 -19.54
CA LEU A 159 5.67 -5.13 -18.56
C LEU A 159 6.69 -6.15 -18.04
N VAL A 160 7.43 -6.81 -18.93
CA VAL A 160 8.48 -7.77 -18.56
C VAL A 160 9.57 -7.08 -17.74
N LEU A 161 10.04 -5.92 -18.19
CA LEU A 161 11.08 -5.16 -17.49
C LEU A 161 10.60 -4.69 -16.11
N THR A 162 9.36 -4.23 -16.01
CA THR A 162 8.75 -3.83 -14.72
C THR A 162 8.73 -5.00 -13.73
N VAL A 163 8.22 -6.18 -14.14
CA VAL A 163 8.16 -7.36 -13.27
C VAL A 163 9.56 -7.81 -12.85
N LEU A 164 10.54 -7.79 -13.75
CA LEU A 164 11.93 -8.15 -13.44
C LEU A 164 12.55 -7.18 -12.43
N LEU A 165 12.49 -5.87 -12.68
CA LEU A 165 13.09 -4.86 -11.81
C LEU A 165 12.42 -4.83 -10.43
N VAL A 166 11.10 -4.95 -10.37
CA VAL A 166 10.36 -5.02 -9.12
C VAL A 166 10.69 -6.29 -8.34
N SER A 167 10.89 -7.41 -9.01
CA SER A 167 11.32 -8.65 -8.36
C SER A 167 12.73 -8.52 -7.76
N VAL A 168 13.65 -7.88 -8.47
CA VAL A 168 15.01 -7.58 -7.93
C VAL A 168 14.90 -6.65 -6.71
N MET A 169 14.10 -5.58 -6.80
CA MET A 169 13.85 -4.67 -5.69
C MET A 169 13.26 -5.41 -4.49
N GLY A 170 12.28 -6.28 -4.71
CA GLY A 170 11.65 -7.09 -3.67
C GLY A 170 12.63 -8.03 -2.98
N LEU A 171 13.56 -8.66 -3.73
CA LEU A 171 14.63 -9.49 -3.17
C LEU A 171 15.59 -8.68 -2.29
N VAL A 172 15.95 -7.47 -2.72
CA VAL A 172 16.83 -6.57 -1.95
C VAL A 172 16.13 -6.15 -0.65
N ILE A 173 14.87 -5.72 -0.72
CA ILE A 173 14.08 -5.34 0.45
C ILE A 173 13.94 -6.51 1.42
N GLU A 174 13.63 -7.71 0.93
CA GLU A 174 13.51 -8.92 1.75
C GLU A 174 14.82 -9.21 2.50
N LYS A 175 15.98 -9.16 1.81
CA LYS A 175 17.30 -9.34 2.43
C LYS A 175 17.61 -8.29 3.49
N ILE A 176 17.28 -7.02 3.24
CA ILE A 176 17.50 -5.94 4.21
C ILE A 176 16.67 -6.20 5.47
N ILE A 177 15.39 -6.53 5.31
CA ILE A 177 14.49 -6.80 6.44
C ILE A 177 14.96 -8.03 7.24
N GLU A 178 15.34 -9.11 6.57
CA GLU A 178 15.90 -10.31 7.23
C GLU A 178 17.22 -10.01 7.97
N SER A 179 18.10 -9.19 7.39
CA SER A 179 19.38 -8.81 8.02
C SER A 179 19.21 -7.86 9.21
N THR A 180 18.13 -7.06 9.24
CA THR A 180 17.86 -6.09 10.31
C THR A 180 17.07 -6.70 11.48
N GLY A 181 16.66 -7.97 11.36
CA GLY A 181 15.88 -8.66 12.41
C GLY A 181 14.52 -8.03 12.70
N SER A 182 13.99 -7.24 11.75
CA SER A 182 12.75 -6.49 11.93
C SER A 182 11.48 -7.34 11.80
N ILE A 183 11.60 -8.60 11.40
CA ILE A 183 10.51 -9.57 11.41
C ILE A 183 10.78 -10.52 12.55
N SER A 184 9.94 -10.46 13.60
CA SER A 184 9.99 -11.42 14.71
C SER A 184 9.77 -12.84 14.19
N PRO A 185 10.50 -13.87 14.74
CA PRO A 185 10.39 -15.25 14.29
C PRO A 185 9.05 -15.94 14.60
N GLU A 186 8.04 -15.22 15.03
CA GLU A 186 6.73 -15.77 15.40
C GLU A 186 5.84 -16.18 14.21
N LEU A 187 6.34 -16.08 12.96
CA LEU A 187 5.59 -16.43 11.74
C LEU A 187 6.10 -17.70 11.02
N GLU A 188 6.95 -18.52 11.69
CA GLU A 188 7.32 -19.86 11.20
C GLU A 188 6.36 -20.96 11.69
#